data_d24f9145420ce4b83b098f3425ec94ef
#
_entry.id   d24f9145420ce4b83b098f3425ec94ef
#
_cell.length_a   1.000
_cell.length_b   1.000
_cell.length_c   1.000
_cell.angle_alpha   90.00
_cell.angle_beta   90.00
_cell.angle_gamma   90.00
#
_symmetry.space_group_name_H-M   'P 1'
#
loop_
_entity.id
_entity.type
_entity.pdbx_description
1 polymer ?
#
loop_
_entity_poly.entity_id
_entity_poly.type
_entity_poly.pdbx_seq_one_letter_code
_entity_poly.pdbx_strand_id
1 'polypeptide(L)'
;MTRASGYWDALAPHHSSLEENYFDLPSLRRIVHEVHEPVLVVGAGHGLIVAELRKNGFRSDGVDLSSEMIRYAKTRRGLGLVQADARALPFGEGTYETIIYATGVVDFIGDEGQINVIMKEGRRIVRQSGNMFVAFYRLSAAWEHFLARLGLLENHVLSLRDSLAVYRLNPVETIAWVARKADTDYLRAGILSLRAWALSTTQEKTLAFTMQKIFRTMDHATSVINAAPEKQPYRNEPEIRNLFKRLAIPVKKLEASGSCYIVQI
;
A
#
# COMPACT_ATOMS: atom_id res chain seq x y z
N MET A 1 15.91 10.48 7.29
CA MET A 1 14.61 10.01 6.79
C MET A 1 14.84 9.18 5.52
N THR A 2 14.30 7.98 5.42
CA THR A 2 14.38 7.18 4.20
C THR A 2 13.40 7.72 3.17
N ARG A 3 13.66 7.54 1.85
CA ARG A 3 12.72 7.95 0.78
C ARG A 3 11.30 7.39 0.98
N ALA A 4 11.18 6.21 1.58
CA ALA A 4 9.89 5.59 1.85
C ALA A 4 9.07 6.32 2.93
N SER A 5 9.69 6.79 4.03
CA SER A 5 8.97 7.54 5.06
C SER A 5 8.39 8.84 4.53
N GLY A 6 9.12 9.57 3.67
CA GLY A 6 8.64 10.83 3.10
C GLY A 6 7.38 10.68 2.23
N TYR A 7 7.23 9.59 1.47
CA TYR A 7 6.01 9.31 0.72
C TYR A 7 4.80 9.07 1.64
N TRP A 8 4.98 8.23 2.67
CA TRP A 8 3.90 7.93 3.61
C TRP A 8 3.54 9.13 4.48
N ASP A 9 4.51 9.97 4.87
CA ASP A 9 4.25 11.22 5.60
C ASP A 9 3.43 12.20 4.73
N ALA A 10 3.75 12.33 3.43
CA ALA A 10 2.98 13.15 2.50
C ALA A 10 1.57 12.59 2.25
N LEU A 11 1.41 11.25 2.25
CA LEU A 11 0.12 10.59 2.05
C LEU A 11 -0.77 10.67 3.30
N ALA A 12 -0.20 10.74 4.49
CA ALA A 12 -0.92 10.64 5.76
C ALA A 12 -2.14 11.58 5.89
N PRO A 13 -2.10 12.87 5.49
CA PRO A 13 -3.27 13.75 5.55
C PRO A 13 -4.46 13.26 4.71
N HIS A 14 -4.19 12.45 3.67
CA HIS A 14 -5.16 12.00 2.67
C HIS A 14 -5.52 10.51 2.81
N HIS A 15 -4.77 9.78 3.63
CA HIS A 15 -4.90 8.33 3.76
C HIS A 15 -6.30 7.88 4.19
N SER A 16 -7.01 8.65 5.00
CA SER A 16 -8.38 8.33 5.40
C SER A 16 -9.38 8.23 4.23
N SER A 17 -9.09 8.91 3.12
CA SER A 17 -9.88 8.81 1.90
C SER A 17 -9.58 7.52 1.12
N LEU A 18 -8.48 6.85 1.45
CA LEU A 18 -7.98 5.65 0.80
C LEU A 18 -8.26 4.39 1.62
N GLU A 19 -8.54 4.52 2.92
CA GLU A 19 -8.68 3.39 3.86
C GLU A 19 -9.74 2.37 3.43
N GLU A 20 -10.80 2.81 2.75
CA GLU A 20 -11.86 1.93 2.26
C GLU A 20 -11.42 1.07 1.05
N ASN A 21 -10.29 1.42 0.40
CA ASN A 21 -9.83 0.83 -0.85
C ASN A 21 -8.50 0.07 -0.75
N TYR A 22 -7.74 0.24 0.34
CA TYR A 22 -6.52 -0.52 0.60
C TYR A 22 -6.80 -1.79 1.40
N PHE A 23 -5.79 -2.37 2.07
CA PHE A 23 -6.02 -3.58 2.86
C PHE A 23 -7.26 -3.35 3.70
N ASP A 24 -8.34 -3.70 3.11
CA ASP A 24 -9.66 -3.26 3.47
C ASP A 24 -10.26 -4.20 4.52
N LEU A 25 -11.32 -3.76 5.13
CA LEU A 25 -12.10 -4.59 6.04
C LEU A 25 -12.55 -5.94 5.42
N PRO A 26 -12.91 -6.04 4.11
CA PRO A 26 -13.12 -7.31 3.44
C PRO A 26 -11.95 -8.28 3.54
N SER A 27 -10.72 -7.81 3.31
CA SER A 27 -9.52 -8.65 3.42
C SER A 27 -9.27 -9.13 4.85
N LEU A 28 -9.45 -8.25 5.83
CA LEU A 28 -9.37 -8.64 7.24
C LEU A 28 -10.43 -9.69 7.61
N ARG A 29 -11.67 -9.51 7.15
CA ARG A 29 -12.77 -10.48 7.40
C ARG A 29 -12.49 -11.86 6.84
N ARG A 30 -11.72 -11.97 5.76
CA ARG A 30 -11.34 -13.28 5.17
C ARG A 30 -10.36 -14.06 6.05
N ILE A 31 -9.45 -13.36 6.74
CA ILE A 31 -8.41 -13.99 7.56
C ILE A 31 -8.74 -14.00 9.05
N VAL A 32 -9.77 -13.29 9.51
CA VAL A 32 -10.03 -13.06 10.94
C VAL A 32 -10.22 -14.34 11.74
N HIS A 33 -10.76 -15.39 11.13
CA HIS A 33 -10.93 -16.71 11.76
C HIS A 33 -9.62 -17.50 11.92
N GLU A 34 -8.57 -17.07 11.22
CA GLU A 34 -7.21 -17.63 11.32
C GLU A 34 -6.27 -16.73 12.15
N VAL A 35 -6.82 -15.62 12.68
CA VAL A 35 -6.08 -14.67 13.52
C VAL A 35 -6.20 -15.11 14.98
N HIS A 36 -5.06 -15.19 15.67
CA HIS A 36 -4.96 -15.49 17.08
C HIS A 36 -4.23 -14.35 17.79
N GLU A 37 -4.71 -13.97 18.97
CA GLU A 37 -4.10 -12.90 19.77
C GLU A 37 -2.93 -13.39 20.65
N PRO A 38 -1.96 -12.53 20.93
CA PRO A 38 -1.85 -11.12 20.53
C PRO A 38 -1.46 -10.95 19.06
N VAL A 39 -2.00 -9.88 18.43
CA VAL A 39 -1.78 -9.57 17.02
C VAL A 39 -0.88 -8.35 16.87
N LEU A 40 0.08 -8.41 15.95
CA LEU A 40 0.83 -7.23 15.50
C LEU A 40 0.45 -6.87 14.07
N VAL A 41 0.12 -5.60 13.83
CA VAL A 41 -0.06 -5.03 12.49
C VAL A 41 1.18 -4.21 12.15
N VAL A 42 1.91 -4.60 11.11
CA VAL A 42 3.08 -3.90 10.59
C VAL A 42 2.66 -3.07 9.37
N GLY A 43 3.03 -1.79 9.35
CA GLY A 43 2.51 -0.82 8.38
C GLY A 43 1.06 -0.44 8.71
N ALA A 44 0.79 -0.17 9.99
CA ALA A 44 -0.57 0.03 10.49
C ALA A 44 -1.25 1.30 9.98
N GLY A 45 -0.50 2.23 9.37
CA GLY A 45 -1.03 3.48 8.84
C GLY A 45 -1.81 4.28 9.89
N HIS A 46 -3.03 4.69 9.56
CA HIS A 46 -3.95 5.35 10.51
C HIS A 46 -4.58 4.39 11.53
N GLY A 47 -4.17 3.11 11.56
CA GLY A 47 -4.63 2.15 12.56
C GLY A 47 -6.00 1.53 12.28
N LEU A 48 -6.50 1.53 11.04
CA LEU A 48 -7.80 0.96 10.71
C LEU A 48 -7.90 -0.53 11.08
N ILE A 49 -6.90 -1.33 10.67
CA ILE A 49 -6.86 -2.77 10.98
C ILE A 49 -6.79 -3.00 12.49
N VAL A 50 -5.93 -2.24 13.19
CA VAL A 50 -5.79 -2.32 14.65
C VAL A 50 -7.11 -1.99 15.36
N ALA A 51 -7.80 -0.93 14.90
CA ALA A 51 -9.10 -0.54 15.45
C ALA A 51 -10.16 -1.62 15.24
N GLU A 52 -10.22 -2.21 14.04
CA GLU A 52 -11.21 -3.25 13.75
C GLU A 52 -10.91 -4.55 14.50
N LEU A 53 -9.64 -4.95 14.64
CA LEU A 53 -9.24 -6.07 15.47
C LEU A 53 -9.68 -5.86 16.94
N ARG A 54 -9.40 -4.69 17.51
CA ARG A 54 -9.81 -4.36 18.89
C ARG A 54 -11.32 -4.34 19.07
N LYS A 55 -12.05 -3.82 18.09
CA LYS A 55 -13.52 -3.84 18.07
C LYS A 55 -14.08 -5.27 18.08
N ASN A 56 -13.38 -6.22 17.47
CA ASN A 56 -13.72 -7.64 17.46
C ASN A 56 -13.13 -8.42 18.65
N GLY A 57 -12.60 -7.74 19.67
CA GLY A 57 -12.13 -8.35 20.92
C GLY A 57 -10.68 -8.80 20.91
N PHE A 58 -9.92 -8.61 19.83
CA PHE A 58 -8.52 -9.01 19.76
C PHE A 58 -7.59 -8.01 20.45
N ARG A 59 -6.64 -8.51 21.24
CA ARG A 59 -5.49 -7.72 21.69
C ARG A 59 -4.57 -7.49 20.49
N SER A 60 -4.45 -6.24 20.06
CA SER A 60 -3.66 -5.90 18.89
C SER A 60 -2.83 -4.65 19.09
N ASP A 61 -1.60 -4.71 18.61
CA ASP A 61 -0.66 -3.59 18.51
C ASP A 61 -0.42 -3.24 17.07
N GLY A 62 0.10 -2.03 16.83
CA GLY A 62 0.45 -1.58 15.49
C GLY A 62 1.77 -0.82 15.48
N VAL A 63 2.51 -1.01 14.41
CA VAL A 63 3.71 -0.24 14.12
C VAL A 63 3.63 0.38 12.73
N ASP A 64 4.24 1.55 12.58
CA ASP A 64 4.40 2.19 11.28
C ASP A 64 5.75 2.90 11.21
N LEU A 65 6.30 3.07 10.01
CA LEU A 65 7.53 3.81 9.77
C LEU A 65 7.27 5.33 9.78
N SER A 66 6.07 5.76 9.36
CA SER A 66 5.67 7.16 9.21
C SER A 66 5.19 7.73 10.54
N SER A 67 5.88 8.76 11.01
CA SER A 67 5.46 9.52 12.19
C SER A 67 4.12 10.23 11.99
N GLU A 68 3.84 10.68 10.77
CA GLU A 68 2.57 11.34 10.43
C GLU A 68 1.40 10.35 10.44
N MET A 69 1.57 9.13 9.91
CA MET A 69 0.56 8.07 10.03
C MET A 69 0.21 7.80 11.48
N ILE A 70 1.22 7.66 12.35
CA ILE A 70 1.04 7.43 13.79
C ILE A 70 0.32 8.62 14.45
N ARG A 71 0.70 9.86 14.11
CA ARG A 71 0.03 11.06 14.60
C ARG A 71 -1.46 11.07 14.22
N TYR A 72 -1.79 10.70 12.98
CA TYR A 72 -3.18 10.59 12.54
C TYR A 72 -3.93 9.44 13.20
N ALA A 73 -3.31 8.28 13.44
CA ALA A 73 -3.90 7.19 14.20
C ALA A 73 -4.30 7.63 15.61
N LYS A 74 -3.42 8.37 16.29
CA LYS A 74 -3.68 8.93 17.61
C LYS A 74 -4.82 9.96 17.60
N THR A 75 -4.77 10.91 16.68
CA THR A 75 -5.75 12.02 16.66
C THR A 75 -7.13 11.61 16.17
N ARG A 76 -7.23 10.65 15.25
CA ARG A 76 -8.50 10.24 14.65
C ARG A 76 -9.15 9.03 15.33
N ARG A 77 -8.35 8.13 15.90
CA ARG A 77 -8.82 6.84 16.46
C ARG A 77 -8.43 6.62 17.93
N GLY A 78 -7.67 7.54 18.53
CA GLY A 78 -7.18 7.37 19.89
C GLY A 78 -6.16 6.24 20.04
N LEU A 79 -5.54 5.78 18.94
CA LEU A 79 -4.61 4.65 18.94
C LEU A 79 -3.19 5.11 19.19
N GLY A 80 -2.52 4.50 20.18
CA GLY A 80 -1.07 4.59 20.35
C GLY A 80 -0.39 3.53 19.51
N LEU A 81 0.21 3.92 18.37
CA LEU A 81 1.04 3.05 17.54
C LEU A 81 2.52 3.32 17.86
N VAL A 82 3.37 2.32 17.61
CA VAL A 82 4.82 2.42 17.80
C VAL A 82 5.48 2.80 16.48
N GLN A 83 6.39 3.78 16.51
CA GLN A 83 7.21 4.06 15.33
C GLN A 83 8.33 3.04 15.23
N ALA A 84 8.35 2.24 14.15
CA ALA A 84 9.37 1.23 13.94
C ALA A 84 9.55 0.89 12.45
N ASP A 85 10.75 0.45 12.13
CA ASP A 85 11.07 -0.18 10.85
C ASP A 85 10.73 -1.68 10.92
N ALA A 86 10.06 -2.22 9.91
CA ALA A 86 9.74 -3.64 9.82
C ALA A 86 10.95 -4.56 9.84
N ARG A 87 12.16 -4.04 9.58
CA ARG A 87 13.43 -4.76 9.62
C ARG A 87 14.03 -4.90 11.02
N ALA A 88 13.51 -4.12 11.99
CA ALA A 88 13.99 -4.09 13.38
C ALA A 88 12.83 -3.69 14.30
N LEU A 89 12.00 -4.67 14.64
CA LEU A 89 10.80 -4.45 15.44
C LEU A 89 11.14 -4.46 16.94
N PRO A 90 10.65 -3.48 17.74
CA PRO A 90 11.04 -3.30 19.13
C PRO A 90 10.29 -4.27 20.10
N PHE A 91 10.16 -5.53 19.69
CA PHE A 91 9.46 -6.56 20.48
C PHE A 91 10.35 -7.78 20.72
N GLY A 92 10.10 -8.47 21.83
CA GLY A 92 10.79 -9.71 22.17
C GLY A 92 10.44 -10.87 21.26
N GLU A 93 11.25 -11.92 21.31
CA GLU A 93 11.00 -13.17 20.59
C GLU A 93 9.67 -13.79 21.04
N GLY A 94 8.90 -14.35 20.10
CA GLY A 94 7.64 -15.05 20.40
C GLY A 94 6.58 -14.21 21.11
N THR A 95 6.59 -12.90 20.94
CA THR A 95 5.62 -12.00 21.59
C THR A 95 4.21 -12.15 21.02
N TYR A 96 4.08 -12.38 19.72
CA TYR A 96 2.78 -12.40 19.02
C TYR A 96 2.41 -13.79 18.50
N GLU A 97 1.10 -14.07 18.46
CA GLU A 97 0.57 -15.26 17.78
C GLU A 97 0.30 -14.98 16.30
N THR A 98 -0.04 -13.75 15.97
CA THR A 98 -0.30 -13.35 14.57
C THR A 98 0.42 -12.07 14.23
N ILE A 99 1.03 -12.04 13.04
CA ILE A 99 1.55 -10.82 12.43
C ILE A 99 0.83 -10.58 11.10
N ILE A 100 0.38 -9.34 10.89
CA ILE A 100 -0.23 -8.88 9.63
C ILE A 100 0.66 -7.77 9.05
N TYR A 101 1.32 -8.05 7.94
CA TYR A 101 1.99 -7.03 7.14
C TYR A 101 0.96 -6.43 6.19
N ALA A 102 0.59 -5.18 6.42
CA ALA A 102 -0.35 -4.46 5.56
C ALA A 102 0.25 -4.17 4.17
N THR A 103 -0.59 -3.85 3.21
CA THR A 103 -0.15 -3.38 1.89
C THR A 103 0.76 -2.16 2.02
N GLY A 104 1.76 -2.05 1.15
CA GLY A 104 2.74 -0.98 1.18
C GLY A 104 3.99 -1.29 2.02
N VAL A 105 4.01 -2.35 2.84
CA VAL A 105 5.20 -2.72 3.61
C VAL A 105 6.21 -3.44 2.72
N VAL A 106 5.79 -4.48 2.00
CA VAL A 106 6.67 -5.30 1.16
C VAL A 106 6.68 -4.84 -0.30
N ASP A 107 5.56 -4.26 -0.76
CA ASP A 107 5.40 -3.81 -2.15
C ASP A 107 6.43 -2.78 -2.59
N PHE A 108 6.85 -1.89 -1.67
CA PHE A 108 7.80 -0.81 -1.95
C PHE A 108 9.27 -1.26 -1.87
N ILE A 109 9.52 -2.55 -1.59
CA ILE A 109 10.85 -3.10 -1.44
C ILE A 109 11.22 -3.90 -2.69
N GLY A 110 12.20 -3.39 -3.45
CA GLY A 110 12.74 -4.07 -4.63
C GLY A 110 13.81 -5.11 -4.29
N ASP A 111 14.52 -4.91 -3.20
CA ASP A 111 15.60 -5.77 -2.74
C ASP A 111 15.06 -6.96 -1.94
N GLU A 112 15.19 -8.16 -2.51
CA GLU A 112 14.76 -9.40 -1.87
C GLU A 112 15.52 -9.71 -0.58
N GLY A 113 16.76 -9.26 -0.44
CA GLY A 113 17.53 -9.37 0.79
C GLY A 113 16.86 -8.61 1.94
N GLN A 114 16.35 -7.40 1.67
CA GLN A 114 15.60 -6.63 2.66
C GLN A 114 14.26 -7.29 3.01
N ILE A 115 13.55 -7.84 2.02
CA ILE A 115 12.32 -8.60 2.28
C ILE A 115 12.64 -9.80 3.19
N ASN A 116 13.73 -10.51 2.92
CA ASN A 116 14.17 -11.63 3.76
C ASN A 116 14.45 -11.20 5.21
N VAL A 117 15.08 -10.03 5.40
CA VAL A 117 15.30 -9.45 6.75
C VAL A 117 13.97 -9.21 7.46
N ILE A 118 12.98 -8.61 6.78
CA ILE A 118 11.64 -8.37 7.34
C ILE A 118 10.95 -9.69 7.72
N MET A 119 11.02 -10.69 6.85
CA MET A 119 10.40 -11.98 7.11
C MET A 119 11.07 -12.72 8.28
N LYS A 120 12.40 -12.65 8.39
CA LYS A 120 13.15 -13.20 9.53
C LYS A 120 12.80 -12.48 10.83
N GLU A 121 12.68 -11.15 10.78
CA GLU A 121 12.29 -10.36 11.95
C GLU A 121 10.87 -10.71 12.40
N GLY A 122 9.92 -10.84 11.47
CA GLY A 122 8.58 -11.34 11.80
C GLY A 122 8.62 -12.74 12.41
N ARG A 123 9.42 -13.64 11.83
CA ARG A 123 9.56 -15.01 12.35
C ARG A 123 10.16 -15.04 13.77
N ARG A 124 11.04 -14.10 14.10
CA ARG A 124 11.60 -13.95 15.46
C ARG A 124 10.53 -13.56 16.47
N ILE A 125 9.65 -12.62 16.15
CA ILE A 125 8.69 -12.08 17.09
C ILE A 125 7.35 -12.84 17.11
N VAL A 126 7.04 -13.65 16.09
CA VAL A 126 5.89 -14.55 16.10
C VAL A 126 6.25 -15.83 16.83
N ARG A 127 5.29 -16.42 17.55
CA ARG A 127 5.46 -17.74 18.17
C ARG A 127 5.64 -18.83 17.12
N GLN A 128 6.25 -19.94 17.52
CA GLN A 128 6.57 -21.04 16.60
C GLN A 128 5.33 -21.59 15.87
N SER A 129 4.19 -21.66 16.56
CA SER A 129 2.88 -22.08 16.00
C SER A 129 2.10 -20.93 15.36
N GLY A 130 2.61 -19.71 15.42
CA GLY A 130 1.88 -18.52 15.00
C GLY A 130 1.77 -18.36 13.50
N ASN A 131 0.94 -17.43 13.07
CA ASN A 131 0.65 -17.13 11.69
C ASN A 131 1.24 -15.78 11.26
N MET A 132 1.71 -15.71 10.03
CA MET A 132 2.09 -14.45 9.40
C MET A 132 1.29 -14.27 8.12
N PHE A 133 0.66 -13.11 7.97
CA PHE A 133 -0.06 -12.71 6.76
C PHE A 133 0.66 -11.54 6.11
N VAL A 134 0.91 -11.62 4.81
CA VAL A 134 1.57 -10.58 4.03
C VAL A 134 0.64 -10.14 2.91
N ALA A 135 0.26 -8.86 2.92
CA ALA A 135 -0.58 -8.30 1.89
C ALA A 135 0.25 -7.59 0.81
N PHE A 136 -0.13 -7.79 -0.44
CA PHE A 136 0.42 -7.11 -1.62
C PHE A 136 -0.68 -6.39 -2.37
N TYR A 137 -0.37 -5.24 -2.96
CA TYR A 137 -1.29 -4.53 -3.84
C TYR A 137 -1.69 -5.41 -5.04
N ARG A 138 -2.98 -5.33 -5.37
CA ARG A 138 -3.54 -5.98 -6.53
C ARG A 138 -4.19 -4.93 -7.43
N LEU A 139 -3.70 -4.79 -8.64
CA LEU A 139 -4.39 -4.04 -9.67
C LEU A 139 -5.53 -4.90 -10.25
N SER A 140 -6.64 -4.29 -10.64
CA SER A 140 -7.62 -5.00 -11.47
C SER A 140 -6.99 -5.32 -12.83
N ALA A 141 -7.41 -6.43 -13.46
CA ALA A 141 -6.87 -6.83 -14.76
C ALA A 141 -7.03 -5.72 -15.83
N ALA A 142 -8.15 -4.99 -15.79
CA ALA A 142 -8.38 -3.86 -16.69
C ALA A 142 -7.36 -2.72 -16.46
N TRP A 143 -7.05 -2.42 -15.20
CA TRP A 143 -6.11 -1.37 -14.84
C TRP A 143 -4.67 -1.76 -15.11
N GLU A 144 -4.31 -3.02 -14.84
CA GLU A 144 -3.00 -3.59 -15.19
C GLU A 144 -2.75 -3.50 -16.71
N HIS A 145 -3.72 -3.95 -17.51
CA HIS A 145 -3.64 -3.84 -18.98
C HIS A 145 -3.54 -2.40 -19.46
N PHE A 146 -4.30 -1.48 -18.87
CA PHE A 146 -4.26 -0.06 -19.23
C PHE A 146 -2.91 0.57 -18.91
N LEU A 147 -2.34 0.34 -17.72
CA LEU A 147 -1.02 0.85 -17.36
C LEU A 147 0.09 0.26 -18.25
N ALA A 148 0.01 -1.03 -18.58
CA ALA A 148 0.94 -1.66 -19.51
C ALA A 148 0.87 -1.02 -20.92
N ARG A 149 -0.34 -0.75 -21.42
CA ARG A 149 -0.56 -0.10 -22.71
C ARG A 149 -0.01 1.34 -22.77
N LEU A 150 0.05 2.02 -21.62
CA LEU A 150 0.68 3.34 -21.49
C LEU A 150 2.21 3.28 -21.31
N GLY A 151 2.80 2.09 -21.17
CA GLY A 151 4.22 1.91 -20.84
C GLY A 151 4.55 2.29 -19.40
N LEU A 152 3.56 2.25 -18.51
CA LEU A 152 3.72 2.57 -17.08
C LEU A 152 3.88 1.31 -16.22
N LEU A 153 3.60 0.14 -16.77
CA LEU A 153 3.84 -1.16 -16.16
C LEU A 153 4.59 -2.05 -17.15
N GLU A 154 5.88 -2.25 -16.93
CA GLU A 154 6.75 -3.03 -17.80
C GLU A 154 7.66 -3.94 -16.95
N ASN A 155 7.81 -5.19 -17.36
CA ASN A 155 8.71 -6.15 -16.70
C ASN A 155 8.55 -6.20 -15.16
N HIS A 156 7.30 -6.19 -14.68
CA HIS A 156 6.96 -6.16 -13.26
C HIS A 156 7.48 -4.92 -12.50
N VAL A 157 7.73 -3.84 -13.20
CA VAL A 157 8.07 -2.54 -12.61
C VAL A 157 6.99 -1.52 -12.95
N LEU A 158 6.36 -0.97 -11.91
CA LEU A 158 5.37 0.08 -12.03
C LEU A 158 6.05 1.45 -11.93
N SER A 159 5.83 2.31 -12.93
CA SER A 159 6.12 3.75 -12.83
C SER A 159 5.09 4.41 -11.91
N LEU A 160 5.33 4.36 -10.59
CA LEU A 160 4.33 4.72 -9.59
C LEU A 160 3.92 6.18 -9.69
N ARG A 161 4.90 7.09 -9.76
CA ARG A 161 4.64 8.54 -9.85
C ARG A 161 3.78 8.90 -11.06
N ASP A 162 4.13 8.37 -12.22
CA ASP A 162 3.39 8.61 -13.46
C ASP A 162 2.01 7.92 -13.44
N SER A 163 1.90 6.74 -12.82
CA SER A 163 0.62 6.05 -12.65
C SER A 163 -0.33 6.84 -11.75
N LEU A 164 0.16 7.45 -10.69
CA LEU A 164 -0.63 8.33 -9.83
C LEU A 164 -1.10 9.58 -10.60
N ALA A 165 -0.27 10.13 -11.50
CA ALA A 165 -0.67 11.25 -12.36
C ALA A 165 -1.80 10.89 -13.31
N VAL A 166 -1.84 9.64 -13.79
CA VAL A 166 -2.89 9.15 -14.72
C VAL A 166 -4.28 9.14 -14.09
N TYR A 167 -4.41 9.06 -12.77
CA TYR A 167 -5.70 9.16 -12.08
C TYR A 167 -6.41 10.51 -12.27
N ARG A 168 -5.75 11.52 -12.86
CA ARG A 168 -6.30 12.83 -13.19
C ARG A 168 -6.91 12.88 -14.60
N LEU A 169 -7.79 11.96 -14.92
CA LEU A 169 -8.35 11.84 -16.29
C LEU A 169 -9.41 12.89 -16.66
N ASN A 170 -9.43 14.07 -16.03
CA ASN A 170 -10.28 15.17 -16.43
C ASN A 170 -9.45 16.20 -17.23
N PRO A 171 -9.65 16.34 -18.55
CA PRO A 171 -8.82 17.20 -19.39
C PRO A 171 -8.93 18.70 -19.02
N VAL A 172 -10.11 19.16 -18.63
CA VAL A 172 -10.33 20.59 -18.31
C VAL A 172 -9.59 20.94 -17.00
N GLU A 173 -9.76 20.15 -15.96
CA GLU A 173 -9.07 20.35 -14.68
C GLU A 173 -7.56 20.19 -14.83
N THR A 174 -7.11 19.21 -15.63
CA THR A 174 -5.68 18.98 -15.91
C THR A 174 -5.04 20.18 -16.59
N ILE A 175 -5.67 20.75 -17.61
CA ILE A 175 -5.16 21.95 -18.30
C ILE A 175 -5.12 23.14 -17.35
N ALA A 176 -6.19 23.38 -16.60
CA ALA A 176 -6.26 24.48 -15.64
C ALA A 176 -5.21 24.34 -14.52
N TRP A 177 -4.92 23.13 -14.09
CA TRP A 177 -3.92 22.85 -13.08
C TRP A 177 -2.49 23.06 -13.61
N VAL A 178 -2.15 22.53 -14.78
CA VAL A 178 -0.83 22.75 -15.43
C VAL A 178 -0.59 24.24 -15.67
N ALA A 179 -1.59 24.97 -16.13
CA ALA A 179 -1.48 26.42 -16.38
C ALA A 179 -1.18 27.24 -15.11
N ARG A 180 -1.66 26.79 -13.94
CA ARG A 180 -1.40 27.50 -12.66
C ARG A 180 -0.03 27.25 -12.07
N LYS A 181 0.63 26.14 -12.38
CA LYS A 181 1.84 25.68 -11.67
C LYS A 181 3.14 25.99 -12.41
N ALA A 182 3.13 26.17 -13.74
CA ALA A 182 4.28 26.53 -14.57
C ALA A 182 5.59 25.74 -14.31
N ASP A 183 5.50 24.49 -13.85
CA ASP A 183 6.60 23.60 -13.50
C ASP A 183 6.70 22.43 -14.47
N THR A 184 7.91 21.96 -14.78
CA THR A 184 8.17 20.87 -15.72
C THR A 184 7.56 19.54 -15.31
N ASP A 185 7.59 19.22 -14.00
CA ASP A 185 7.01 17.98 -13.49
C ASP A 185 5.48 17.99 -13.57
N TYR A 186 4.86 19.15 -13.34
CA TYR A 186 3.42 19.32 -13.55
C TYR A 186 3.04 19.23 -15.03
N LEU A 187 3.86 19.79 -15.92
CA LEU A 187 3.63 19.68 -17.37
C LEU A 187 3.70 18.21 -17.81
N ARG A 188 4.72 17.47 -17.37
CA ARG A 188 4.85 16.04 -17.66
C ARG A 188 3.64 15.25 -17.16
N ALA A 189 3.26 15.43 -15.90
CA ALA A 189 2.10 14.78 -15.31
C ALA A 189 0.79 15.14 -16.04
N GLY A 190 0.64 16.41 -16.47
CA GLY A 190 -0.48 16.87 -17.25
C GLY A 190 -0.56 16.22 -18.64
N ILE A 191 0.56 16.12 -19.35
CA ILE A 191 0.64 15.47 -20.67
C ILE A 191 0.27 13.99 -20.56
N LEU A 192 0.80 13.28 -19.53
CA LEU A 192 0.46 11.88 -19.27
C LEU A 192 -1.02 11.70 -18.98
N SER A 193 -1.61 12.59 -18.17
CA SER A 193 -3.03 12.56 -17.85
C SER A 193 -3.90 12.77 -19.07
N LEU A 194 -3.58 13.75 -19.94
CA LEU A 194 -4.30 14.00 -21.19
C LEU A 194 -4.17 12.82 -22.17
N ARG A 195 -2.96 12.27 -22.33
CA ARG A 195 -2.72 11.08 -23.16
C ARG A 195 -3.52 9.89 -22.63
N ALA A 196 -3.50 9.66 -21.34
CA ALA A 196 -4.27 8.60 -20.72
C ALA A 196 -5.76 8.78 -20.94
N TRP A 197 -6.29 10.00 -20.80
CA TRP A 197 -7.69 10.29 -21.07
C TRP A 197 -8.07 9.99 -22.53
N ALA A 198 -7.25 10.41 -23.49
CA ALA A 198 -7.50 10.18 -24.91
C ALA A 198 -7.51 8.68 -25.27
N LEU A 199 -6.70 7.87 -24.60
CA LEU A 199 -6.60 6.43 -24.83
C LEU A 199 -7.55 5.60 -23.97
N SER A 200 -8.26 6.20 -23.01
CA SER A 200 -9.10 5.48 -22.06
C SER A 200 -10.43 5.06 -22.66
N THR A 201 -10.83 3.83 -22.34
CA THR A 201 -12.20 3.34 -22.53
C THR A 201 -13.14 3.99 -21.52
N THR A 202 -14.45 3.83 -21.71
CA THR A 202 -15.46 4.30 -20.74
C THR A 202 -15.28 3.66 -19.37
N GLN A 203 -14.93 2.38 -19.31
CA GLN A 203 -14.69 1.65 -18.06
C GLN A 203 -13.46 2.20 -17.31
N GLU A 204 -12.36 2.47 -18.02
CA GLU A 204 -11.15 3.04 -17.45
C GLU A 204 -11.39 4.47 -16.93
N LYS A 205 -12.18 5.28 -17.64
CA LYS A 205 -12.60 6.62 -17.18
C LYS A 205 -13.44 6.56 -15.90
N THR A 206 -14.35 5.60 -15.81
CA THR A 206 -15.18 5.41 -14.62
C THR A 206 -14.32 5.00 -13.41
N LEU A 207 -13.35 4.10 -13.62
CA LEU A 207 -12.41 3.67 -12.57
C LEU A 207 -11.54 4.84 -12.10
N ALA A 208 -10.96 5.60 -13.04
CA ALA A 208 -10.17 6.79 -12.71
C ALA A 208 -10.99 7.87 -11.99
N PHE A 209 -12.24 8.09 -12.40
CA PHE A 209 -13.14 9.02 -11.71
C PHE A 209 -13.41 8.59 -10.26
N THR A 210 -13.53 7.30 -10.01
CA THR A 210 -13.65 6.76 -8.64
C THR A 210 -12.39 7.05 -7.83
N MET A 211 -11.21 6.88 -8.42
CA MET A 211 -9.93 7.20 -7.78
C MET A 211 -9.75 8.71 -7.55
N GLN A 212 -10.24 9.57 -8.46
CA GLN A 212 -10.21 11.04 -8.25
C GLN A 212 -11.01 11.50 -7.05
N LYS A 213 -12.12 10.84 -6.71
CA LYS A 213 -12.86 11.14 -5.48
C LYS A 213 -12.05 10.93 -4.22
N ILE A 214 -11.07 10.03 -4.26
CA ILE A 214 -10.15 9.74 -3.18
C ILE A 214 -9.18 10.91 -2.97
N PHE A 215 -8.65 11.48 -4.06
CA PHE A 215 -7.83 12.69 -4.04
C PHE A 215 -8.73 13.92 -4.25
N ARG A 216 -9.43 14.34 -3.22
CA ARG A 216 -10.50 15.38 -3.25
C ARG A 216 -10.08 16.73 -3.84
N THR A 217 -8.77 17.04 -3.89
CA THR A 217 -8.26 18.24 -4.56
C THR A 217 -6.97 17.94 -5.31
N MET A 218 -6.73 18.65 -6.42
CA MET A 218 -5.53 18.47 -7.25
C MET A 218 -4.24 18.88 -6.51
N ASP A 219 -4.32 19.83 -5.62
CA ASP A 219 -3.15 20.29 -4.83
C ASP A 219 -2.70 19.24 -3.81
N HIS A 220 -3.63 18.53 -3.20
CA HIS A 220 -3.33 17.40 -2.31
C HIS A 220 -2.67 16.25 -3.07
N ALA A 221 -3.21 15.86 -4.23
CA ALA A 221 -2.63 14.81 -5.06
C ALA A 221 -1.19 15.12 -5.50
N THR A 222 -0.86 16.40 -5.69
CA THR A 222 0.47 16.83 -6.12
C THR A 222 1.55 16.52 -5.08
N SER A 223 1.32 16.82 -3.81
CA SER A 223 2.30 16.53 -2.75
C SER A 223 2.59 15.03 -2.66
N VAL A 224 1.56 14.20 -2.78
CA VAL A 224 1.68 12.74 -2.79
C VAL A 224 2.43 12.24 -4.01
N ILE A 225 2.10 12.76 -5.23
CA ILE A 225 2.79 12.38 -6.47
C ILE A 225 4.28 12.74 -6.41
N ASN A 226 4.62 13.94 -5.94
CA ASN A 226 6.01 14.38 -5.87
C ASN A 226 6.83 13.59 -4.83
N ALA A 227 6.20 13.16 -3.74
CA ALA A 227 6.82 12.33 -2.72
C ALA A 227 6.89 10.85 -3.11
N ALA A 228 6.09 10.40 -4.10
CA ALA A 228 6.06 9.00 -4.52
C ALA A 228 7.41 8.56 -5.12
N PRO A 229 7.82 7.31 -4.90
CA PRO A 229 8.93 6.72 -5.65
C PRO A 229 8.65 6.80 -7.15
N GLU A 230 9.69 7.05 -7.95
CA GLU A 230 9.54 7.06 -9.41
C GLU A 230 9.09 5.70 -9.91
N LYS A 231 9.73 4.65 -9.41
CA LYS A 231 9.45 3.26 -9.78
C LYS A 231 9.31 2.39 -8.53
N GLN A 232 8.44 1.39 -8.60
CA GLN A 232 8.30 0.36 -7.58
C GLN A 232 8.11 -1.01 -8.22
N PRO A 233 8.52 -2.11 -7.56
CA PRO A 233 8.14 -3.44 -8.01
C PRO A 233 6.62 -3.63 -7.90
N TYR A 234 6.04 -4.24 -8.94
CA TYR A 234 4.68 -4.73 -8.94
C TYR A 234 4.70 -6.25 -9.03
N ARG A 235 3.94 -6.91 -8.18
CA ARG A 235 3.92 -8.37 -8.12
C ARG A 235 2.49 -8.87 -8.28
N ASN A 236 2.23 -9.57 -9.38
CA ASN A 236 1.03 -10.37 -9.53
C ASN A 236 1.19 -11.72 -8.79
N GLU A 237 0.16 -12.56 -8.80
CA GLU A 237 0.18 -13.82 -8.07
C GLU A 237 1.38 -14.74 -8.42
N PRO A 238 1.72 -14.99 -9.71
CA PRO A 238 2.91 -15.76 -10.07
C PRO A 238 4.21 -15.18 -9.51
N GLU A 239 4.38 -13.87 -9.57
CA GLU A 239 5.57 -13.19 -9.05
C GLU A 239 5.67 -13.28 -7.53
N ILE A 240 4.55 -13.20 -6.82
CA ILE A 240 4.51 -13.40 -5.36
C ILE A 240 4.94 -14.82 -5.01
N ARG A 241 4.40 -15.84 -5.70
CA ARG A 241 4.81 -17.24 -5.49
C ARG A 241 6.29 -17.46 -5.76
N ASN A 242 6.81 -16.88 -6.85
CA ASN A 242 8.22 -16.96 -7.21
C ASN A 242 9.11 -16.25 -6.17
N LEU A 243 8.69 -15.09 -5.65
CA LEU A 243 9.39 -14.37 -4.59
C LEU A 243 9.57 -15.26 -3.35
N PHE A 244 8.50 -15.81 -2.81
CA PHE A 244 8.57 -16.66 -1.62
C PHE A 244 9.34 -17.96 -1.85
N LYS A 245 9.29 -18.52 -3.08
CA LYS A 245 10.12 -19.65 -3.47
C LYS A 245 11.61 -19.30 -3.45
N ARG A 246 12.01 -18.14 -4.01
CA ARG A 246 13.41 -17.69 -3.99
C ARG A 246 13.89 -17.41 -2.57
N LEU A 247 13.02 -16.90 -1.70
CA LEU A 247 13.32 -16.68 -0.29
C LEU A 247 13.32 -17.95 0.56
N ALA A 248 13.00 -19.11 -0.04
CA ALA A 248 12.83 -20.39 0.66
C ALA A 248 11.81 -20.32 1.83
N ILE A 249 10.76 -19.51 1.69
CA ILE A 249 9.69 -19.36 2.67
C ILE A 249 8.47 -20.16 2.19
N PRO A 250 8.00 -21.15 2.96
CA PRO A 250 6.82 -21.93 2.58
C PRO A 250 5.57 -21.07 2.65
N VAL A 251 4.79 -21.04 1.57
CA VAL A 251 3.48 -20.41 1.50
C VAL A 251 2.40 -21.44 1.82
N LYS A 252 1.66 -21.25 2.88
CA LYS A 252 0.51 -22.09 3.24
C LYS A 252 -0.68 -21.80 2.33
N LYS A 253 -0.96 -20.51 2.09
CA LYS A 253 -2.09 -20.06 1.30
C LYS A 253 -1.74 -18.74 0.59
N LEU A 254 -2.23 -18.57 -0.63
CA LEU A 254 -2.23 -17.28 -1.34
C LEU A 254 -3.58 -17.10 -2.00
N GLU A 255 -4.24 -16.00 -1.70
CA GLU A 255 -5.56 -15.70 -2.27
C GLU A 255 -5.70 -14.21 -2.62
N ALA A 256 -6.54 -13.94 -3.62
CA ALA A 256 -6.94 -12.59 -3.98
C ALA A 256 -8.13 -12.16 -3.10
N SER A 257 -8.06 -10.96 -2.54
CA SER A 257 -9.14 -10.36 -1.75
C SER A 257 -9.20 -8.86 -2.02
N GLY A 258 -10.32 -8.39 -2.60
CA GLY A 258 -10.48 -6.98 -2.93
C GLY A 258 -9.32 -6.42 -3.75
N SER A 259 -8.68 -5.39 -3.22
CA SER A 259 -7.54 -4.69 -3.82
C SER A 259 -6.17 -5.27 -3.43
N CYS A 260 -6.11 -6.46 -2.84
CA CYS A 260 -4.84 -7.08 -2.46
C CYS A 260 -4.79 -8.59 -2.71
N TYR A 261 -3.56 -9.11 -2.74
CA TYR A 261 -3.27 -10.53 -2.51
C TYR A 261 -2.87 -10.69 -1.05
N ILE A 262 -3.31 -11.79 -0.42
CA ILE A 262 -2.94 -12.16 0.94
C ILE A 262 -2.17 -13.48 0.89
N VAL A 263 -0.99 -13.47 1.46
CA VAL A 263 -0.12 -14.63 1.60
C VAL A 263 -0.07 -15.02 3.07
N GLN A 264 -0.39 -16.27 3.38
CA GLN A 264 -0.17 -16.86 4.68
C GLN A 264 1.09 -17.74 4.65
N ILE A 265 1.98 -17.53 5.60
CA ILE A 265 3.25 -18.23 5.75
C ILE A 265 3.46 -18.76 7.17
#